data_44e5043337ecb55b6aa56f869fe31b5a
#
_entry.id   44e5043337ecb55b6aa56f869fe31b5a
#
_cell.length_a   1.000
_cell.length_b   1.000
_cell.length_c   1.000
_cell.angle_alpha   90.00
_cell.angle_beta   90.00
_cell.angle_gamma   90.00
#
_symmetry.space_group_name_H-M   'P 1'
#
loop_
_entity.id
_entity.type
_entity.pdbx_description
1 polymer ?
#
loop_
_entity_poly.entity_id
_entity_poly.type
_entity_poly.pdbx_seq_one_letter_code
_entity_poly.pdbx_strand_id
1 'polypeptide(L)'
;MKNLVSIFAGHDANISFWNAETNKYYTIEIERLVKKRYFRLHEDNSHLEQMSILEECRDIATREWGIENAYECVLISSDGYIQTDPREIFNTQQVVTVARHHQTHVASAYYMA
;
A
#
# COMPACT_ATOMS: atom_id res chain seq x y z
N MET A 1 8.26 -8.47 -15.84
CA MET A 1 8.46 -7.93 -14.49
C MET A 1 7.10 -7.59 -13.89
N LYS A 2 6.90 -7.94 -12.63
CA LYS A 2 5.63 -7.67 -11.95
C LYS A 2 5.62 -6.31 -11.29
N ASN A 3 4.42 -5.81 -11.03
CA ASN A 3 4.21 -4.53 -10.38
C ASN A 3 4.65 -4.56 -8.91
N LEU A 4 4.80 -3.40 -8.31
CA LEU A 4 5.11 -3.25 -6.89
C LEU A 4 4.04 -2.41 -6.20
N VAL A 5 3.80 -2.70 -4.93
CA VAL A 5 2.94 -1.88 -4.09
C VAL A 5 3.61 -1.67 -2.74
N SER A 6 3.51 -0.43 -2.24
CA SER A 6 4.09 -0.04 -0.95
C SER A 6 3.01 0.62 -0.12
N ILE A 7 2.80 0.13 1.10
CA ILE A 7 1.79 0.64 2.03
C ILE A 7 2.50 1.28 3.21
N PHE A 8 2.26 2.56 3.43
CA PHE A 8 2.69 3.27 4.62
C PHE A 8 1.48 3.43 5.55
N ALA A 9 1.53 2.82 6.72
CA ALA A 9 0.37 2.73 7.60
C ALA A 9 0.41 3.69 8.80
N GLY A 10 1.43 4.52 8.92
CA GLY A 10 1.54 5.50 10.01
C GLY A 10 0.71 6.76 9.77
N HIS A 11 1.13 7.86 10.38
CA HIS A 11 0.56 9.18 10.08
C HIS A 11 0.69 9.46 8.59
N ASP A 12 -0.30 10.14 8.03
CA ASP A 12 -0.33 10.40 6.60
C ASP A 12 -0.30 9.10 5.79
N ALA A 13 -1.09 8.13 6.22
CA ALA A 13 -1.16 6.83 5.57
C ALA A 13 -1.35 6.96 4.06
N ASN A 14 -0.57 6.21 3.31
CA ASN A 14 -0.64 6.23 1.85
C ASN A 14 -0.27 4.87 1.28
N ILE A 15 -0.63 4.68 0.03
CA ILE A 15 -0.28 3.49 -0.71
C ILE A 15 0.24 3.92 -2.07
N SER A 16 1.38 3.37 -2.47
CA SER A 16 2.02 3.69 -3.74
C SER A 16 2.10 2.45 -4.61
N PHE A 17 1.83 2.63 -5.89
CA PHE A 17 1.87 1.56 -6.88
C PHE A 17 2.90 1.89 -7.96
N TRP A 18 3.65 0.90 -8.38
CA TRP A 18 4.54 0.99 -9.53
C TRP A 18 4.07 0.05 -10.62
N ASN A 19 3.82 0.61 -11.80
CA ASN A 19 3.42 -0.16 -12.97
C ASN A 19 4.68 -0.58 -13.73
N ALA A 20 4.98 -1.86 -13.73
CA ALA A 20 6.19 -2.40 -14.37
C ALA A 20 6.19 -2.20 -15.89
N GLU A 21 5.02 -2.22 -16.50
CA GLU A 21 4.90 -2.09 -17.96
C GLU A 21 5.21 -0.68 -18.44
N THR A 22 4.67 0.33 -17.74
CA THR A 22 4.85 1.73 -18.14
C THR A 22 5.98 2.43 -17.41
N ASN A 23 6.54 1.81 -16.38
CA ASN A 23 7.56 2.40 -15.50
C ASN A 23 7.09 3.70 -14.83
N LYS A 24 5.81 3.73 -14.47
CA LYS A 24 5.22 4.87 -13.76
C LYS A 24 4.74 4.42 -12.39
N TYR A 25 4.74 5.34 -11.44
CA TYR A 25 4.21 5.07 -10.12
C TYR A 25 3.18 6.12 -9.73
N TYR A 26 2.30 5.72 -8.82
CA TYR A 26 1.13 6.49 -8.40
C TYR A 26 0.97 6.36 -6.90
N THR A 27 0.46 7.41 -6.25
CA THR A 27 0.25 7.38 -4.82
C THR A 27 -1.18 7.79 -4.50
N ILE A 28 -1.81 7.03 -3.58
CA ILE A 28 -3.11 7.37 -3.02
C ILE A 28 -2.89 7.79 -1.57
N GLU A 29 -3.29 8.99 -1.22
CA GLU A 29 -3.33 9.43 0.17
C GLU A 29 -4.62 8.90 0.79
N ILE A 30 -4.48 7.95 1.73
CA ILE A 30 -5.64 7.28 2.31
C ILE A 30 -6.54 8.26 3.05
N GLU A 31 -5.95 9.26 3.67
CA GLU A 31 -6.67 10.33 4.36
C GLU A 31 -7.68 11.02 3.43
N ARG A 32 -7.30 11.28 2.20
CA ARG A 32 -8.19 11.87 1.20
C ARG A 32 -9.26 10.88 0.74
N LEU A 33 -8.89 9.62 0.62
CA LEU A 33 -9.82 8.58 0.20
C LEU A 33 -10.94 8.39 1.21
N VAL A 34 -10.61 8.35 2.50
CA VAL A 34 -11.58 8.16 3.57
C VAL A 34 -12.16 9.47 4.09
N LYS A 35 -11.61 10.62 3.66
CA LYS A 35 -12.05 11.96 4.06
C LYS A 35 -11.96 12.20 5.57
N LYS A 36 -10.92 11.67 6.19
CA LYS A 36 -10.65 11.84 7.61
C LYS A 36 -9.24 12.38 7.80
N ARG A 37 -9.09 13.43 8.61
CA ARG A 37 -7.78 13.99 8.95
C ARG A 37 -7.01 13.03 9.85
N TYR A 38 -5.69 12.97 9.66
CA TYR A 38 -4.78 12.20 10.48
C TYR A 38 -5.13 10.71 10.55
N PHE A 39 -5.80 10.24 9.51
CA PHE A 39 -6.15 8.83 9.42
C PHE A 39 -4.90 7.98 9.22
N ARG A 40 -4.84 6.86 9.92
CA ARG A 40 -3.79 5.88 9.72
C ARG A 40 -4.37 4.48 9.80
N LEU A 41 -3.70 3.56 9.11
CA LEU A 41 -4.07 2.16 9.14
C LEU A 41 -3.36 1.52 10.33
N HIS A 42 -4.06 1.30 11.42
CA HIS A 42 -3.47 0.63 12.58
C HIS A 42 -4.55 -0.06 13.39
N GLU A 43 -4.18 -0.52 14.58
CA GLU A 43 -5.04 -1.36 15.41
C GLU A 43 -6.40 -0.76 15.77
N ASP A 44 -6.57 0.54 15.67
CA ASP A 44 -7.86 1.19 15.93
C ASP A 44 -8.86 0.95 14.79
N ASN A 45 -8.40 0.53 13.62
CA ASN A 45 -9.26 0.17 12.50
C ASN A 45 -9.62 -1.29 12.60
N SER A 46 -10.86 -1.64 12.33
CA SER A 46 -11.24 -3.03 12.25
C SER A 46 -10.61 -3.70 11.05
N HIS A 47 -10.47 -5.02 11.11
CA HIS A 47 -9.97 -5.81 9.99
C HIS A 47 -10.77 -5.55 8.71
N LEU A 48 -12.10 -5.51 8.82
CA LEU A 48 -12.98 -5.28 7.67
C LEU A 48 -12.80 -3.87 7.10
N GLU A 49 -12.60 -2.88 7.95
CA GLU A 49 -12.35 -1.51 7.50
C GLU A 49 -11.04 -1.41 6.74
N GLN A 50 -9.97 -2.01 7.26
CA GLN A 50 -8.68 -2.05 6.58
C GLN A 50 -8.78 -2.76 5.24
N MET A 51 -9.45 -3.91 5.19
CA MET A 51 -9.66 -4.65 3.94
C MET A 51 -10.39 -3.80 2.91
N SER A 52 -11.46 -3.14 3.32
CA SER A 52 -12.26 -2.31 2.42
C SER A 52 -11.43 -1.19 1.81
N ILE A 53 -10.61 -0.52 2.61
CA ILE A 53 -9.75 0.57 2.14
C ILE A 53 -8.71 0.05 1.14
N LEU A 54 -8.05 -1.05 1.47
CA LEU A 54 -7.00 -1.61 0.61
C LEU A 54 -7.58 -2.18 -0.69
N GLU A 55 -8.75 -2.80 -0.63
CA GLU A 55 -9.45 -3.27 -1.84
C GLU A 55 -9.82 -2.11 -2.75
N GLU A 56 -10.29 -1.01 -2.19
CA GLU A 56 -10.62 0.17 -2.98
C GLU A 56 -9.38 0.74 -3.66
N CYS A 57 -8.25 0.81 -2.94
CA CYS A 57 -7.00 1.25 -3.53
C CYS A 57 -6.56 0.34 -4.68
N ARG A 58 -6.64 -0.97 -4.49
CA ARG A 58 -6.33 -1.94 -5.54
C ARG A 58 -7.23 -1.73 -6.77
N ASP A 59 -8.52 -1.54 -6.54
CA ASP A 59 -9.48 -1.36 -7.63
C ASP A 59 -9.24 -0.06 -8.38
N ILE A 60 -8.88 1.00 -7.69
CA ILE A 60 -8.48 2.26 -8.31
C ILE A 60 -7.26 2.05 -9.20
N ALA A 61 -6.24 1.35 -8.69
CA ALA A 61 -5.03 1.09 -9.45
C ALA A 61 -5.32 0.32 -10.73
N THR A 62 -6.18 -0.68 -10.66
CA THR A 62 -6.55 -1.48 -11.83
C THR A 62 -7.40 -0.68 -12.81
N ARG A 63 -8.41 0.02 -12.33
CA ARG A 63 -9.37 0.74 -13.17
C ARG A 63 -8.78 2.02 -13.77
N GLU A 64 -8.08 2.80 -12.95
CA GLU A 64 -7.60 4.12 -13.38
C GLU A 64 -6.22 4.09 -14.01
N TRP A 65 -5.37 3.17 -13.56
CA TRP A 65 -3.96 3.16 -13.97
C TRP A 65 -3.55 1.88 -14.71
N GLY A 66 -4.48 0.98 -14.94
CA GLY A 66 -4.21 -0.25 -15.69
C GLY A 66 -3.23 -1.19 -15.03
N ILE A 67 -3.11 -1.13 -13.71
CA ILE A 67 -2.18 -2.00 -12.97
C ILE A 67 -2.89 -3.31 -12.64
N GLU A 68 -2.44 -4.40 -13.26
CA GLU A 68 -2.98 -5.72 -12.98
C GLU A 68 -2.71 -6.14 -11.54
N ASN A 69 -3.62 -6.93 -10.96
CA ASN A 69 -3.44 -7.46 -9.62
C ASN A 69 -2.45 -8.63 -9.65
N ALA A 70 -1.22 -8.32 -9.94
CA ALA A 70 -0.09 -9.25 -9.95
C ALA A 70 1.14 -8.47 -9.52
N TYR A 71 1.58 -8.70 -8.28
CA TYR A 71 2.63 -7.90 -7.66
C TYR A 71 3.82 -8.77 -7.28
N GLU A 72 5.01 -8.29 -7.58
CA GLU A 72 6.25 -8.93 -7.19
C GLU A 72 6.39 -8.95 -5.67
N CYS A 73 6.03 -7.84 -5.04
CA CYS A 73 6.19 -7.66 -3.60
C CYS A 73 5.19 -6.63 -3.09
N VAL A 74 4.71 -6.84 -1.87
CA VAL A 74 3.98 -5.83 -1.09
C VAL A 74 4.90 -5.40 0.04
N LEU A 75 5.32 -4.14 0.04
CA LEU A 75 6.13 -3.56 1.10
C LEU A 75 5.23 -2.84 2.08
N ILE A 76 5.31 -3.22 3.35
CA ILE A 76 4.53 -2.58 4.41
C ILE A 76 5.47 -1.85 5.35
N SER A 77 5.14 -0.61 5.60
CA SER A 77 5.85 0.22 6.55
C SER A 77 4.86 0.73 7.57
N SER A 78 5.19 0.61 8.84
CA SER A 78 4.25 1.00 9.87
C SER A 78 4.96 1.37 11.16
N ASP A 79 4.47 2.45 11.78
CA ASP A 79 4.77 2.76 13.18
C ASP A 79 3.86 1.97 14.11
N GLY A 80 2.86 1.32 13.55
CA GLY A 80 1.86 0.57 14.28
C GLY A 80 1.65 -0.80 13.65
N TYR A 81 0.43 -1.23 13.57
CA TYR A 81 0.08 -2.59 13.26
C TYR A 81 -1.03 -2.66 12.22
N ILE A 82 -0.81 -3.42 11.15
CA ILE A 82 -1.84 -3.72 10.16
C ILE A 82 -2.37 -5.12 10.46
N GLN A 83 -3.68 -5.23 10.70
CA GLN A 83 -4.32 -6.51 11.03
C GLN A 83 -4.64 -7.35 9.80
N THR A 84 -4.71 -6.73 8.64
CA THR A 84 -5.06 -7.42 7.39
C THR A 84 -3.82 -7.99 6.73
N ASP A 85 -3.89 -9.26 6.33
CA ASP A 85 -2.84 -9.85 5.52
C ASP A 85 -2.97 -9.30 4.09
N PRO A 86 -1.96 -8.57 3.59
CA PRO A 86 -2.02 -8.02 2.24
C PRO A 86 -2.23 -9.04 1.14
N ARG A 87 -1.89 -10.30 1.37
CA ARG A 87 -2.09 -11.37 0.39
C ARG A 87 -3.56 -11.65 0.14
N GLU A 88 -4.44 -11.25 1.04
CA GLU A 88 -5.89 -11.38 0.85
C GLU A 88 -6.41 -10.40 -0.18
N ILE A 89 -5.65 -9.34 -0.46
CA ILE A 89 -6.07 -8.25 -1.35
C ILE A 89 -5.22 -8.21 -2.60
N PHE A 90 -3.91 -8.28 -2.45
CA PHE A 90 -2.96 -8.20 -3.55
C PHE A 90 -2.44 -9.59 -3.90
N ASN A 91 -2.47 -9.93 -5.16
CA ASN A 91 -1.92 -11.20 -5.64
C ASN A 91 -0.38 -11.11 -5.63
N THR A 92 0.22 -11.58 -4.55
CA THR A 92 1.66 -11.58 -4.37
C THR A 92 2.08 -12.78 -3.54
N GLN A 93 3.31 -13.23 -3.71
CA GLN A 93 3.89 -14.27 -2.89
C GLN A 93 4.87 -13.73 -1.87
N GLN A 94 5.14 -12.44 -1.90
CA GLN A 94 6.13 -11.84 -1.01
C GLN A 94 5.57 -10.60 -0.33
N VAL A 95 5.62 -10.60 1.00
CA VAL A 95 5.28 -9.43 1.81
C VAL A 95 6.49 -9.10 2.67
N VAL A 96 6.94 -7.86 2.59
CA VAL A 96 8.07 -7.37 3.37
C VAL A 96 7.56 -6.30 4.32
N THR A 97 7.81 -6.47 5.60
CA THR A 97 7.39 -5.52 6.63
C THR A 97 8.62 -4.85 7.21
N VAL A 98 8.59 -3.53 7.29
CA VAL A 98 9.65 -2.72 7.85
C VAL A 98 9.07 -1.93 9.02
N ALA A 99 9.64 -2.14 10.21
CA ALA A 99 9.11 -1.55 11.44
C ALA A 99 9.50 -0.09 11.64
N ARG A 100 10.63 0.35 11.06
CA ARG A 100 11.15 1.70 11.27
C ARG A 100 10.77 2.62 10.13
N HIS A 101 10.11 3.70 10.47
CA HIS A 101 9.58 4.69 9.54
C HIS A 101 10.62 5.18 8.51
N HIS A 102 11.77 5.69 8.99
CA HIS A 102 12.75 6.25 8.08
C HIS A 102 13.40 5.19 7.17
N GLN A 103 13.59 3.99 7.66
CA GLN A 103 14.10 2.89 6.84
C GLN A 103 13.11 2.54 5.72
N THR A 104 11.83 2.65 6.03
CA THR A 104 10.79 2.37 5.05
C THR A 104 10.76 3.37 3.93
N HIS A 105 10.93 4.65 4.24
CA HIS A 105 11.00 5.68 3.20
C HIS A 105 12.17 5.44 2.26
N VAL A 106 13.32 5.05 2.81
CA VAL A 106 14.50 4.72 1.99
C VAL A 106 14.22 3.49 1.13
N ALA A 107 13.63 2.45 1.71
CA ALA A 107 13.31 1.23 0.97
C ALA A 107 12.28 1.50 -0.13
N SER A 108 11.25 2.29 0.14
CA SER A 108 10.25 2.66 -0.86
C SER A 108 10.88 3.44 -2.02
N ALA A 109 11.75 4.39 -1.71
CA ALA A 109 12.45 5.16 -2.74
C ALA A 109 13.33 4.25 -3.59
N TYR A 110 14.00 3.29 -2.99
CA TYR A 110 14.85 2.34 -3.71
C TYR A 110 14.02 1.48 -4.67
N TYR A 111 12.89 0.96 -4.22
CA TYR A 111 12.05 0.11 -5.05
C TYR A 111 11.30 0.89 -6.13
N MET A 112 10.94 2.11 -5.86
CA MET A 112 10.14 2.93 -6.79
C MET A 112 11.00 3.78 -7.74
N ALA A 113 12.26 3.89 -7.45
CA ALA A 113 13.17 4.61 -8.33
C ALA A 113 13.61 3.73 -9.48
#